data_302fc3ec504a28ba73a0f5decbd2f8d7
#
_entry.id   302fc3ec504a28ba73a0f5decbd2f8d7
#
_cell.length_a   1.000
_cell.length_b   1.000
_cell.length_c   1.000
_cell.angle_alpha   90.00
_cell.angle_beta   90.00
_cell.angle_gamma   90.00
#
_symmetry.space_group_name_H-M   'P 1'
#
loop_
_entity.id
_entity.type
_entity.pdbx_description
1 polymer ?
#
loop_
_entity_poly.entity_id
_entity_poly.type
_entity_poly.pdbx_seq_one_letter_code
_entity_poly.pdbx_strand_id
1 'polypeptide(L)'
;MLKYPEFLVDTSGLIKLGLLTLLLSSTLRWQKIYYEIKQIQFEERFLADEKLNSYLLDRLGPAGLETARLTFIKLCRSVSHCGIVPPFIHYESRYMVAPKYRTSTCVIYKNMSTIMTAIMCYLYDVIAYKNNIFDMIADIYPKRFCKGKNEYDTSRVLDHFRNSSSKTDLPWFQILVVREPLERFLSGFVHKCVREVGRANTCYGCGENIQCVMEKQYERLMGKAQISSIVHTIEDAHFAPQTWHCELRENFRKFTIVKYNETDTGAMLNELEGHLRNRGIGQDILKDIRSQVLRRRTFHSTHNNKKRAMFENQVRSSPYLMKLLVKMFYYDYLLFGYPLPQIQ
;
A
#
# COMPACT_ATOMS: atom_id res chain seq x y z
N MET A 1 -77.63 -24.39 16.73
CA MET A 1 -77.16 -23.01 16.47
C MET A 1 -75.76 -22.90 16.97
N LEU A 2 -74.79 -23.05 16.10
CA LEU A 2 -73.37 -22.87 16.40
C LEU A 2 -72.98 -21.43 16.06
N LYS A 3 -72.55 -20.63 17.06
CA LYS A 3 -72.05 -19.29 16.88
C LYS A 3 -70.56 -19.40 16.43
N TYR A 4 -70.24 -18.86 15.26
CA TYR A 4 -68.86 -18.59 14.83
C TYR A 4 -68.37 -17.34 15.55
N PRO A 5 -67.10 -17.31 16.03
CA PRO A 5 -66.50 -16.08 16.53
C PRO A 5 -66.07 -15.20 15.35
N GLU A 6 -66.56 -13.96 15.28
CA GLU A 6 -66.10 -12.94 14.41
C GLU A 6 -64.68 -12.58 14.82
N PHE A 7 -63.69 -12.88 13.94
CA PHE A 7 -62.35 -12.33 14.03
C PHE A 7 -62.40 -10.87 13.55
N LEU A 8 -62.49 -9.95 14.50
CA LEU A 8 -62.19 -8.53 14.22
C LEU A 8 -60.72 -8.40 13.90
N VAL A 9 -60.39 -8.34 12.61
CA VAL A 9 -59.05 -7.97 12.17
C VAL A 9 -58.83 -6.49 12.49
N ASP A 10 -57.93 -6.19 13.41
CA ASP A 10 -57.56 -4.82 13.75
C ASP A 10 -56.88 -4.16 12.58
N THR A 11 -57.64 -3.50 11.72
CA THR A 11 -57.17 -2.77 10.54
C THR A 11 -56.24 -1.62 10.90
N SER A 12 -56.30 -1.10 12.15
CA SER A 12 -55.45 -0.01 12.62
C SER A 12 -53.99 -0.47 12.82
N GLY A 13 -53.77 -1.74 13.24
CA GLY A 13 -52.45 -2.36 13.37
C GLY A 13 -51.79 -2.61 12.03
N LEU A 14 -52.57 -3.08 11.05
CA LEU A 14 -52.05 -3.31 9.67
C LEU A 14 -51.69 -2.01 8.96
N ILE A 15 -52.44 -0.92 9.14
CA ILE A 15 -52.15 0.38 8.60
C ILE A 15 -50.89 0.97 9.26
N LYS A 16 -50.72 0.85 10.56
CA LYS A 16 -49.49 1.28 11.28
C LYS A 16 -48.27 0.51 10.85
N LEU A 17 -48.38 -0.81 10.67
CA LEU A 17 -47.27 -1.65 10.18
C LEU A 17 -46.89 -1.31 8.75
N GLY A 18 -47.87 -1.08 7.87
CA GLY A 18 -47.66 -0.64 6.49
C GLY A 18 -47.01 0.75 6.40
N LEU A 19 -47.39 1.71 7.22
CA LEU A 19 -46.76 3.03 7.31
C LEU A 19 -45.33 2.94 7.85
N LEU A 20 -45.07 2.09 8.86
CA LEU A 20 -43.74 1.90 9.41
C LEU A 20 -42.79 1.24 8.39
N THR A 21 -43.25 0.27 7.62
CA THR A 21 -42.47 -0.37 6.56
C THR A 21 -42.18 0.60 5.40
N LEU A 22 -43.15 1.45 5.04
CA LEU A 22 -42.94 2.51 4.03
C LEU A 22 -41.96 3.57 4.50
N LEU A 23 -42.02 4.00 5.76
CA LEU A 23 -41.07 4.96 6.33
C LEU A 23 -39.66 4.36 6.44
N LEU A 24 -39.54 3.11 6.90
CA LEU A 24 -38.23 2.42 6.95
C LEU A 24 -37.66 2.20 5.55
N SER A 25 -38.46 1.84 4.56
CA SER A 25 -38.01 1.69 3.18
C SER A 25 -37.62 3.03 2.56
N SER A 26 -38.30 4.12 2.87
CA SER A 26 -37.97 5.46 2.41
C SER A 26 -36.67 5.96 3.07
N THR A 27 -36.47 5.78 4.37
CA THR A 27 -35.24 6.17 5.07
C THR A 27 -34.02 5.39 4.57
N LEU A 28 -34.15 4.08 4.36
CA LEU A 28 -33.10 3.26 3.75
C LEU A 28 -32.79 3.70 2.32
N ARG A 29 -33.81 4.08 1.54
CA ARG A 29 -33.67 4.59 0.19
C ARG A 29 -32.95 5.94 0.18
N TRP A 30 -33.29 6.86 1.08
CA TRP A 30 -32.62 8.14 1.24
C TRP A 30 -31.18 8.01 1.74
N GLN A 31 -30.92 7.11 2.68
CA GLN A 31 -29.56 6.79 3.10
C GLN A 31 -28.75 6.26 1.92
N LYS A 32 -29.30 5.34 1.14
CA LYS A 32 -28.64 4.80 -0.05
C LYS A 32 -28.32 5.92 -1.06
N ILE A 33 -29.29 6.78 -1.39
CA ILE A 33 -29.10 7.91 -2.31
C ILE A 33 -28.05 8.89 -1.75
N TYR A 34 -28.07 9.18 -0.46
CA TYR A 34 -27.07 10.04 0.18
C TYR A 34 -25.65 9.48 0.04
N TYR A 35 -25.48 8.17 0.30
CA TYR A 35 -24.18 7.51 0.10
C TYR A 35 -23.76 7.50 -1.37
N GLU A 36 -24.68 7.28 -2.29
CA GLU A 36 -24.42 7.33 -3.74
C GLU A 36 -23.94 8.72 -4.18
N ILE A 37 -24.62 9.78 -3.76
CA ILE A 37 -24.23 11.17 -4.07
C ILE A 37 -22.84 11.47 -3.47
N LYS A 38 -22.59 11.07 -2.21
CA LYS A 38 -21.28 11.26 -1.57
C LYS A 38 -20.18 10.50 -2.29
N GLN A 39 -20.47 9.30 -2.78
CA GLN A 39 -19.52 8.50 -3.54
C GLN A 39 -19.22 9.12 -4.91
N ILE A 40 -20.24 9.59 -5.64
CA ILE A 40 -20.07 10.29 -6.92
C ILE A 40 -19.23 11.56 -6.73
N GLN A 41 -19.54 12.38 -5.74
CA GLN A 41 -18.77 13.58 -5.40
C GLN A 41 -17.31 13.26 -5.04
N PHE A 42 -17.09 12.15 -4.39
CA PHE A 42 -15.75 11.68 -4.02
C PHE A 42 -14.97 11.22 -5.26
N GLU A 43 -15.60 10.47 -6.15
CA GLU A 43 -14.99 9.99 -7.40
C GLU A 43 -14.68 11.15 -8.36
N GLU A 44 -15.61 12.09 -8.54
CA GLU A 44 -15.40 13.31 -9.33
C GLU A 44 -14.22 14.13 -8.78
N ARG A 45 -14.10 14.26 -7.46
CA ARG A 45 -12.99 14.98 -6.82
C ARG A 45 -11.63 14.34 -7.13
N PHE A 46 -11.54 12.99 -7.21
CA PHE A 46 -10.31 12.31 -7.57
C PHE A 46 -10.01 12.33 -9.06
N LEU A 47 -11.04 12.24 -9.92
CA LEU A 47 -10.88 12.40 -11.36
C LEU A 47 -10.50 13.83 -11.75
N ALA A 48 -10.91 14.82 -10.95
CA ALA A 48 -10.54 16.22 -11.11
C ALA A 48 -9.21 16.61 -10.44
N ASP A 49 -8.51 15.66 -9.76
CA ASP A 49 -7.23 15.94 -9.14
C ASP A 49 -6.14 16.20 -10.20
N GLU A 50 -5.88 17.47 -10.47
CA GLU A 50 -4.91 17.92 -11.46
C GLU A 50 -3.51 17.34 -11.22
N LYS A 51 -3.10 17.21 -9.96
CA LYS A 51 -1.80 16.69 -9.59
C LYS A 51 -1.69 15.19 -9.89
N LEU A 52 -2.71 14.42 -9.57
CA LEU A 52 -2.81 13.01 -9.94
C LEU A 52 -2.79 12.83 -11.45
N ASN A 53 -3.63 13.59 -12.17
CA ASN A 53 -3.70 13.53 -13.63
C ASN A 53 -2.35 13.89 -14.27
N SER A 54 -1.64 14.88 -13.74
CA SER A 54 -0.30 15.24 -14.19
C SER A 54 0.70 14.11 -13.99
N TYR A 55 0.68 13.44 -12.83
CA TYR A 55 1.56 12.28 -12.59
C TYR A 55 1.23 11.08 -13.50
N LEU A 56 -0.08 10.83 -13.72
CA LEU A 56 -0.51 9.75 -14.61
C LEU A 56 -0.14 10.05 -16.07
N LEU A 57 -0.29 11.30 -16.50
CA LEU A 57 0.11 11.71 -17.84
C LEU A 57 1.62 11.55 -18.07
N ASP A 58 2.44 12.00 -17.12
CA ASP A 58 3.90 11.82 -17.17
C ASP A 58 4.29 10.34 -17.27
N ARG A 59 3.54 9.48 -16.58
CA ARG A 59 3.87 8.06 -16.46
C ARG A 59 3.38 7.21 -17.62
N LEU A 60 2.17 7.49 -18.10
CA LEU A 60 1.45 6.65 -19.06
C LEU A 60 1.38 7.26 -20.46
N GLY A 61 1.63 8.56 -20.58
CA GLY A 61 1.33 9.33 -21.78
C GLY A 61 -0.17 9.48 -22.04
N PRO A 62 -0.57 10.23 -23.09
CA PRO A 62 -1.99 10.50 -23.38
C PRO A 62 -2.81 9.22 -23.64
N ALA A 63 -2.29 8.31 -24.45
CA ALA A 63 -2.98 7.07 -24.81
C ALA A 63 -3.14 6.11 -23.59
N GLY A 64 -2.09 6.01 -22.76
CA GLY A 64 -2.15 5.21 -21.53
C GLY A 64 -3.12 5.80 -20.51
N LEU A 65 -3.19 7.11 -20.38
CA LEU A 65 -4.14 7.79 -19.51
C LEU A 65 -5.58 7.53 -19.95
N GLU A 66 -5.86 7.56 -21.25
CA GLU A 66 -7.19 7.25 -21.78
C GLU A 66 -7.56 5.77 -21.54
N THR A 67 -6.63 4.86 -21.76
CA THR A 67 -6.82 3.43 -21.42
C THR A 67 -7.13 3.24 -19.94
N ALA A 68 -6.43 3.95 -19.05
CA ALA A 68 -6.70 3.92 -17.62
C ALA A 68 -8.12 4.43 -17.32
N ARG A 69 -8.54 5.55 -17.91
CA ARG A 69 -9.91 6.08 -17.74
C ARG A 69 -10.98 5.09 -18.20
N LEU A 70 -10.80 4.45 -19.36
CA LEU A 70 -11.73 3.44 -19.85
C LEU A 70 -11.81 2.22 -18.93
N THR A 71 -10.68 1.78 -18.39
CA THR A 71 -10.61 0.70 -17.40
C THR A 71 -11.32 1.10 -16.10
N PHE A 72 -11.12 2.32 -15.64
CA PHE A 72 -11.84 2.87 -14.49
C PHE A 72 -13.36 2.81 -14.71
N ILE A 73 -13.85 3.30 -15.85
CA ILE A 73 -15.27 3.27 -16.20
C ILE A 73 -15.78 1.82 -16.24
N LYS A 74 -15.03 0.88 -16.82
CA LYS A 74 -15.40 -0.54 -16.86
C LYS A 74 -15.51 -1.14 -15.45
N LEU A 75 -14.60 -0.82 -14.55
CA LEU A 75 -14.63 -1.26 -13.16
C LEU A 75 -15.86 -0.74 -12.40
N CYS A 76 -16.35 0.43 -12.80
CA CYS A 76 -17.41 1.17 -12.12
C CYS A 76 -18.82 0.93 -12.67
N ARG A 77 -18.96 0.55 -13.95
CA ARG A 77 -20.27 0.47 -14.64
C ARG A 77 -21.29 -0.52 -14.05
N SER A 78 -20.85 -1.53 -13.32
CA SER A 78 -21.76 -2.60 -12.82
C SER A 78 -22.19 -2.45 -11.37
N VAL A 79 -21.81 -1.38 -10.70
CA VAL A 79 -22.05 -1.18 -9.26
C VAL A 79 -22.54 0.23 -9.05
N SER A 80 -23.58 0.41 -8.27
CA SER A 80 -24.06 1.72 -7.84
C SER A 80 -22.98 2.59 -7.18
N HIS A 81 -21.83 1.99 -6.84
CA HIS A 81 -20.69 2.66 -6.22
C HIS A 81 -19.39 2.07 -6.78
N CYS A 82 -18.61 2.93 -7.42
CA CYS A 82 -17.30 2.56 -7.92
C CYS A 82 -16.26 2.56 -6.79
N GLY A 83 -16.25 1.73 -5.88
CA GLY A 83 -15.30 1.73 -4.76
C GLY A 83 -13.83 1.48 -5.15
N ILE A 84 -13.23 2.34 -5.96
CA ILE A 84 -11.77 2.34 -6.15
C ILE A 84 -11.14 3.12 -5.00
N VAL A 85 -10.16 2.50 -4.31
CA VAL A 85 -9.44 3.13 -3.22
C VAL A 85 -8.61 4.29 -3.79
N PRO A 86 -8.82 5.54 -3.32
CA PRO A 86 -8.11 6.70 -3.84
C PRO A 86 -6.61 6.66 -3.49
N PRO A 87 -5.75 7.28 -4.30
CA PRO A 87 -4.34 7.43 -3.97
C PRO A 87 -4.13 8.55 -2.95
N PHE A 88 -2.91 8.67 -2.45
CA PHE A 88 -2.42 9.82 -1.67
C PHE A 88 -3.18 10.14 -0.37
N ILE A 89 -3.84 9.16 0.21
CA ILE A 89 -4.29 9.29 1.60
C ILE A 89 -3.03 9.21 2.47
N HIS A 90 -2.87 10.17 3.36
CA HIS A 90 -1.71 10.13 4.25
C HIS A 90 -1.85 8.97 5.23
N TYR A 91 -0.87 8.07 5.18
CA TYR A 91 -0.81 6.95 6.12
C TYR A 91 0.41 7.07 7.02
N GLU A 92 1.60 6.77 6.49
CA GLU A 92 2.85 6.71 7.23
C GLU A 92 4.01 7.05 6.29
N SER A 93 4.97 7.79 6.81
CA SER A 93 6.23 8.03 6.12
C SER A 93 7.39 7.58 6.99
N ARG A 94 8.34 6.86 6.41
CA ARG A 94 9.54 6.36 7.09
C ARG A 94 10.76 6.62 6.22
N TYR A 95 11.34 7.78 6.42
CA TYR A 95 12.54 8.20 5.71
C TYR A 95 13.79 7.70 6.42
N MET A 96 14.68 7.08 5.66
CA MET A 96 16.02 6.70 6.09
C MET A 96 17.02 7.57 5.34
N VAL A 97 17.94 8.20 6.05
CA VAL A 97 18.88 9.14 5.43
C VAL A 97 20.33 8.68 5.60
N ALA A 98 21.14 8.95 4.58
CA ALA A 98 22.60 8.87 4.58
C ALA A 98 23.18 10.23 4.17
N PRO A 99 23.32 11.18 5.10
CA PRO A 99 23.66 12.58 4.80
C PRO A 99 24.99 12.75 4.08
N LYS A 100 25.99 11.93 4.42
CA LYS A 100 27.31 11.94 3.77
C LYS A 100 27.20 11.81 2.24
N TYR A 101 26.24 11.03 1.76
CA TYR A 101 26.02 10.79 0.33
C TYR A 101 24.81 11.57 -0.22
N ARG A 102 24.19 12.41 0.59
CA ARG A 102 22.94 13.12 0.26
C ARG A 102 21.91 12.20 -0.39
N THR A 103 21.75 11.03 0.21
CA THR A 103 20.85 9.97 -0.28
C THR A 103 19.85 9.65 0.81
N SER A 104 18.60 9.47 0.40
CA SER A 104 17.52 9.04 1.27
C SER A 104 16.66 7.99 0.59
N THR A 105 15.97 7.20 1.38
CA THR A 105 14.88 6.32 0.91
C THR A 105 13.68 6.46 1.82
N CYS A 106 12.49 6.39 1.28
CA CYS A 106 11.31 6.17 2.09
C CYS A 106 10.92 4.70 1.97
N VAL A 107 10.83 4.00 3.10
CA VAL A 107 10.59 2.56 3.12
C VAL A 107 9.11 2.24 3.29
N ILE A 108 8.61 1.37 2.41
CA ILE A 108 7.24 0.85 2.44
C ILE A 108 7.30 -0.64 2.81
N TYR A 109 6.46 -1.06 3.75
CA TYR A 109 6.42 -2.47 4.14
C TYR A 109 6.18 -3.39 2.94
N LYS A 110 6.88 -4.53 2.94
CA LYS A 110 6.87 -5.57 1.90
C LYS A 110 7.56 -5.20 0.57
N ASN A 111 8.16 -4.03 0.50
CA ASN A 111 8.99 -3.56 -0.59
C ASN A 111 10.48 -3.62 -0.22
N MET A 112 10.95 -4.75 0.29
CA MET A 112 12.34 -4.91 0.72
C MET A 112 12.73 -3.94 1.87
N SER A 113 11.76 -3.46 2.66
CA SER A 113 11.95 -2.41 3.67
C SER A 113 13.04 -2.72 4.69
N THR A 114 13.13 -3.95 5.18
CA THR A 114 14.18 -4.38 6.15
C THR A 114 15.58 -4.18 5.57
N ILE A 115 15.80 -4.62 4.34
CA ILE A 115 17.10 -4.52 3.66
C ILE A 115 17.43 -3.06 3.34
N MET A 116 16.47 -2.29 2.83
CA MET A 116 16.69 -0.86 2.55
C MET A 116 17.02 -0.07 3.82
N THR A 117 16.35 -0.38 4.94
CA THR A 117 16.70 0.21 6.24
C THR A 117 18.14 -0.12 6.64
N ALA A 118 18.55 -1.38 6.48
CA ALA A 118 19.92 -1.81 6.81
C ALA A 118 20.97 -1.20 5.88
N ILE A 119 20.70 -1.11 4.56
CA ILE A 119 21.59 -0.44 3.60
C ILE A 119 21.77 1.03 3.97
N MET A 120 20.69 1.75 4.27
CA MET A 120 20.77 3.16 4.64
C MET A 120 21.47 3.37 5.99
N CYS A 121 21.29 2.46 6.94
CA CYS A 121 22.04 2.46 8.20
C CYS A 121 23.55 2.23 7.97
N TYR A 122 23.90 1.27 7.11
CA TYR A 122 25.27 1.02 6.72
C TYR A 122 25.93 2.24 6.05
N LEU A 123 25.19 2.90 5.14
CA LEU A 123 25.68 4.12 4.47
C LEU A 123 25.73 5.34 5.41
N TYR A 124 24.92 5.35 6.46
CA TYR A 124 24.92 6.41 7.47
C TYR A 124 26.25 6.47 8.23
N ASP A 125 26.73 5.31 8.70
CA ASP A 125 28.04 5.17 9.36
C ASP A 125 28.63 3.78 9.08
N VAL A 126 29.43 3.69 8.02
CA VAL A 126 30.04 2.42 7.55
C VAL A 126 30.94 1.79 8.63
N ILE A 127 31.72 2.61 9.35
CA ILE A 127 32.68 2.10 10.32
C ILE A 127 31.95 1.54 11.54
N ALA A 128 31.07 2.35 12.13
CA ALA A 128 30.30 1.91 13.30
C ALA A 128 29.42 0.70 12.96
N TYR A 129 28.82 0.68 11.76
CA TYR A 129 27.99 -0.46 11.34
C TYR A 129 28.80 -1.75 11.24
N LYS A 130 29.94 -1.73 10.56
CA LYS A 130 30.84 -2.90 10.42
C LYS A 130 31.33 -3.44 11.77
N ASN A 131 31.60 -2.55 12.71
CA ASN A 131 32.08 -2.94 14.04
C ASN A 131 31.00 -3.59 14.92
N ASN A 132 29.71 -3.35 14.63
CA ASN A 132 28.60 -3.80 15.48
C ASN A 132 27.67 -4.81 14.79
N ILE A 133 27.59 -4.79 13.45
CA ILE A 133 26.67 -5.63 12.69
C ILE A 133 27.45 -6.51 11.71
N PHE A 134 27.46 -7.81 11.96
CA PHE A 134 28.11 -8.79 11.08
C PHE A 134 27.23 -9.26 9.93
N ASP A 135 25.92 -9.03 10.02
CA ASP A 135 24.94 -9.51 9.06
C ASP A 135 23.80 -8.50 8.88
N MET A 136 23.83 -7.80 7.75
CA MET A 136 22.82 -6.81 7.37
C MET A 136 21.39 -7.40 7.37
N ILE A 137 21.24 -8.68 7.04
CA ILE A 137 19.96 -9.36 7.00
C ILE A 137 19.40 -9.62 8.41
N ALA A 138 20.26 -9.66 9.42
CA ALA A 138 19.88 -9.82 10.82
C ALA A 138 19.60 -8.48 11.53
N ASP A 139 19.95 -7.36 10.92
CA ASP A 139 19.67 -6.00 11.43
C ASP A 139 18.18 -5.64 11.22
N ILE A 140 17.33 -6.30 11.99
CA ILE A 140 15.88 -6.27 11.83
C ILE A 140 15.19 -5.49 12.96
N TYR A 141 14.00 -5.01 12.64
CA TYR A 141 13.07 -4.45 13.61
C TYR A 141 12.75 -5.48 14.73
N PRO A 142 12.70 -5.10 16.04
CA PRO A 142 12.75 -3.74 16.58
C PRO A 142 14.14 -3.28 17.06
N LYS A 143 15.17 -4.13 16.99
CA LYS A 143 16.50 -3.90 17.57
C LYS A 143 17.57 -3.43 16.56
N ARG A 144 17.12 -2.85 15.41
CA ARG A 144 18.05 -2.39 14.37
C ARG A 144 19.03 -1.33 14.89
N PHE A 145 20.24 -1.37 14.39
CA PHE A 145 21.37 -0.58 14.88
C PHE A 145 21.17 0.94 14.80
N CYS A 146 20.57 1.42 13.71
CA CYS A 146 20.32 2.85 13.52
C CYS A 146 18.96 3.33 14.02
N LYS A 147 18.25 2.55 14.84
CA LYS A 147 16.96 3.00 15.38
C LYS A 147 17.10 4.36 16.08
N GLY A 148 16.32 5.34 15.62
CA GLY A 148 16.33 6.70 16.15
C GLY A 148 17.55 7.56 15.78
N LYS A 149 18.45 7.06 14.87
CA LYS A 149 19.62 7.82 14.42
C LYS A 149 19.43 8.45 13.05
N ASN A 150 18.97 7.66 12.07
CA ASN A 150 18.82 8.09 10.68
C ASN A 150 17.40 7.93 10.14
N GLU A 151 16.43 7.78 11.03
CA GLU A 151 15.03 7.50 10.72
C GLU A 151 14.15 8.69 11.07
N TYR A 152 13.27 9.07 10.15
CA TYR A 152 12.39 10.23 10.28
C TYR A 152 11.01 9.93 9.66
N ASP A 153 10.00 10.63 10.14
CA ASP A 153 8.60 10.45 9.75
C ASP A 153 8.12 11.45 8.67
N THR A 154 9.01 12.32 8.21
CA THR A 154 8.68 13.33 7.19
C THR A 154 9.85 13.65 6.27
N SER A 155 9.54 14.01 5.03
CA SER A 155 10.52 14.48 4.04
C SER A 155 11.19 15.81 4.41
N ARG A 156 10.58 16.60 5.31
CA ARG A 156 11.12 17.90 5.77
C ARG A 156 12.49 17.78 6.42
N VAL A 157 12.84 16.60 6.94
CA VAL A 157 14.18 16.34 7.47
C VAL A 157 15.28 16.61 6.43
N LEU A 158 15.01 16.43 5.14
CA LEU A 158 15.98 16.68 4.09
C LEU A 158 16.35 18.17 3.98
N ASP A 159 15.42 19.06 4.31
CA ASP A 159 15.66 20.50 4.37
C ASP A 159 16.54 20.87 5.59
N HIS A 160 16.37 20.17 6.71
CA HIS A 160 17.22 20.37 7.88
C HIS A 160 18.70 20.09 7.57
N PHE A 161 19.01 19.03 6.83
CA PHE A 161 20.36 18.73 6.40
C PHE A 161 20.87 19.61 5.25
N ARG A 162 20.02 20.42 4.61
CA ARG A 162 20.45 21.39 3.59
C ARG A 162 21.30 22.50 4.21
N ASN A 163 20.99 22.91 5.43
CA ASN A 163 21.63 24.03 6.12
C ASN A 163 22.83 23.62 6.98
N SER A 164 22.99 22.33 7.27
CA SER A 164 24.13 21.83 8.04
C SER A 164 25.23 21.30 7.10
N SER A 165 26.16 22.21 6.77
CA SER A 165 27.54 21.97 6.32
C SER A 165 27.85 20.67 5.57
N SER A 166 27.41 20.53 4.33
CA SER A 166 28.15 19.69 3.40
C SER A 166 28.68 20.58 2.26
N LYS A 167 29.98 20.49 1.99
CA LYS A 167 30.68 21.22 0.92
C LYS A 167 30.23 20.82 -0.50
N THR A 168 29.16 20.06 -0.63
CA THR A 168 28.65 19.59 -1.92
C THR A 168 27.27 20.16 -2.17
N ASP A 169 27.12 20.94 -3.24
CA ASP A 169 25.85 21.51 -3.73
C ASP A 169 24.92 20.46 -4.37
N LEU A 170 25.21 19.17 -4.20
CA LEU A 170 24.40 18.12 -4.78
C LEU A 170 22.99 18.06 -4.15
N PRO A 171 21.94 18.00 -4.95
CA PRO A 171 20.58 17.80 -4.45
C PRO A 171 20.44 16.43 -3.79
N TRP A 172 19.48 16.29 -2.89
CA TRP A 172 19.12 15.00 -2.31
C TRP A 172 18.66 14.02 -3.40
N PHE A 173 19.24 12.84 -3.39
CA PHE A 173 18.80 11.70 -4.19
C PHE A 173 17.84 10.86 -3.36
N GLN A 174 16.58 10.76 -3.80
CA GLN A 174 15.54 10.07 -3.06
C GLN A 174 15.14 8.79 -3.79
N ILE A 175 15.21 7.66 -3.11
CA ILE A 175 14.91 6.34 -3.64
C ILE A 175 13.56 5.87 -3.08
N LEU A 176 12.70 5.33 -3.93
CA LEU A 176 11.49 4.63 -3.53
C LEU A 176 11.50 3.23 -4.13
N VAL A 177 11.62 2.21 -3.29
CA VAL A 177 11.47 0.83 -3.72
C VAL A 177 9.99 0.47 -3.74
N VAL A 178 9.49 0.05 -4.89
CA VAL A 178 8.09 -0.39 -5.10
C VAL A 178 8.02 -1.84 -5.54
N ARG A 179 6.89 -2.46 -5.32
CA ARG A 179 6.64 -3.86 -5.68
C ARG A 179 5.30 -4.00 -6.39
N GLU A 180 5.17 -5.00 -7.27
CA GLU A 180 3.91 -5.33 -7.92
C GLU A 180 2.82 -5.57 -6.86
N PRO A 181 1.63 -4.98 -7.01
CA PRO A 181 0.64 -4.94 -5.93
C PRO A 181 0.14 -6.31 -5.42
N LEU A 182 -0.10 -7.29 -6.31
CA LEU A 182 -0.48 -8.64 -5.88
C LEU A 182 0.67 -9.32 -5.12
N GLU A 183 1.89 -9.20 -5.66
CA GLU A 183 3.09 -9.75 -5.04
C GLU A 183 3.32 -9.16 -3.63
N ARG A 184 3.10 -7.85 -3.50
CA ARG A 184 3.19 -7.16 -2.22
C ARG A 184 2.11 -7.62 -1.25
N PHE A 185 0.86 -7.72 -1.70
CA PHE A 185 -0.27 -8.18 -0.90
C PHE A 185 -0.04 -9.61 -0.40
N LEU A 186 0.32 -10.54 -1.27
CA LEU A 186 0.62 -11.93 -0.91
C LEU A 186 1.77 -12.03 0.10
N SER A 187 2.81 -11.21 -0.06
CA SER A 187 3.91 -11.14 0.91
C SER A 187 3.44 -10.67 2.28
N GLY A 188 2.53 -9.71 2.32
CA GLY A 188 1.88 -9.24 3.56
C GLY A 188 1.03 -10.32 4.19
N PHE A 189 0.15 -10.92 3.40
CA PHE A 189 -0.79 -11.95 3.82
C PHE A 189 -0.08 -13.17 4.40
N VAL A 190 0.87 -13.75 3.67
CA VAL A 190 1.61 -14.92 4.17
C VAL A 190 2.39 -14.58 5.43
N HIS A 191 2.96 -13.39 5.54
CA HIS A 191 3.70 -12.99 6.74
C HIS A 191 2.77 -12.79 7.94
N LYS A 192 1.69 -12.03 7.79
CA LYS A 192 0.86 -11.57 8.91
C LYS A 192 -0.31 -12.48 9.25
N CYS A 193 -0.88 -13.15 8.25
CA CYS A 193 -2.09 -13.96 8.43
C CYS A 193 -1.81 -15.46 8.51
N VAL A 194 -0.68 -15.92 7.92
CA VAL A 194 -0.34 -17.34 7.87
C VAL A 194 0.78 -17.70 8.85
N ARG A 195 1.80 -16.86 8.99
CA ARG A 195 3.00 -17.16 9.81
C ARG A 195 2.94 -16.58 11.22
N GLU A 196 2.39 -15.39 11.39
CA GLU A 196 2.23 -14.75 12.71
C GLU A 196 0.92 -15.20 13.37
N VAL A 197 0.87 -16.46 13.81
CA VAL A 197 -0.26 -17.01 14.55
C VAL A 197 -0.20 -16.60 16.04
N GLY A 198 -1.37 -16.51 16.69
CA GLY A 198 -1.46 -16.28 18.16
C GLY A 198 -1.68 -14.82 18.58
N ARG A 199 -1.68 -13.86 17.65
CA ARG A 199 -2.11 -12.49 17.93
C ARG A 199 -3.64 -12.40 17.88
N ALA A 200 -4.27 -11.84 18.92
CA ALA A 200 -5.71 -11.61 18.93
C ALA A 200 -6.15 -10.80 17.70
N ASN A 201 -7.25 -11.20 17.10
CA ASN A 201 -7.84 -10.58 15.90
C ASN A 201 -6.88 -10.46 14.69
N THR A 202 -5.89 -11.36 14.59
CA THR A 202 -4.97 -11.41 13.45
C THR A 202 -5.75 -11.39 12.14
N CYS A 203 -5.39 -10.46 11.25
CA CYS A 203 -6.04 -10.30 9.96
C CYS A 203 -7.57 -10.19 10.09
N TYR A 204 -8.03 -9.35 11.01
CA TYR A 204 -9.46 -9.06 11.24
C TYR A 204 -10.28 -10.27 11.71
N GLY A 205 -9.64 -11.26 12.34
CA GLY A 205 -10.25 -12.52 12.72
C GLY A 205 -10.45 -13.52 11.57
N CYS A 206 -9.97 -13.19 10.37
CA CYS A 206 -10.11 -14.03 9.18
C CYS A 206 -9.11 -15.19 9.12
N GLY A 207 -8.02 -15.15 9.91
CA GLY A 207 -6.95 -16.14 9.83
C GLY A 207 -6.38 -16.27 8.41
N GLU A 208 -6.29 -17.50 7.90
CA GLU A 208 -5.77 -17.81 6.56
C GLU A 208 -6.83 -17.66 5.43
N ASN A 209 -8.03 -17.18 5.71
CA ASN A 209 -9.04 -16.97 4.68
C ASN A 209 -8.75 -15.68 3.91
N ILE A 210 -8.08 -15.82 2.75
CA ILE A 210 -7.64 -14.69 1.93
C ILE A 210 -8.80 -13.83 1.41
N GLN A 211 -9.94 -14.42 1.07
CA GLN A 211 -11.13 -13.68 0.64
C GLN A 211 -11.63 -12.77 1.76
N CYS A 212 -11.84 -13.32 2.96
CA CYS A 212 -12.26 -12.56 4.13
C CYS A 212 -11.28 -11.41 4.43
N VAL A 213 -9.96 -11.66 4.38
CA VAL A 213 -8.94 -10.62 4.60
C VAL A 213 -9.03 -9.52 3.53
N MET A 214 -9.18 -9.88 2.26
CA MET A 214 -9.30 -8.90 1.18
C MET A 214 -10.55 -8.03 1.31
N GLU A 215 -11.69 -8.64 1.65
CA GLU A 215 -12.96 -7.92 1.87
C GLU A 215 -12.86 -6.95 3.04
N LYS A 216 -12.35 -7.40 4.19
CA LYS A 216 -12.17 -6.57 5.38
C LYS A 216 -11.15 -5.45 5.15
N GLN A 217 -10.05 -5.75 4.46
CA GLN A 217 -9.06 -4.74 4.11
C GLN A 217 -9.64 -3.68 3.18
N TYR A 218 -10.41 -4.09 2.17
CA TYR A 218 -11.06 -3.15 1.26
C TYR A 218 -12.04 -2.22 1.99
N GLU A 219 -12.90 -2.77 2.85
CA GLU A 219 -13.80 -1.98 3.70
C GLU A 219 -13.04 -0.95 4.53
N ARG A 220 -11.92 -1.36 5.15
CA ARG A 220 -11.08 -0.47 5.95
C ARG A 220 -10.43 0.63 5.12
N LEU A 221 -9.89 0.30 3.95
CA LEU A 221 -9.25 1.29 3.06
C LEU A 221 -10.27 2.33 2.59
N MET A 222 -11.47 1.91 2.21
CA MET A 222 -12.55 2.82 1.82
C MET A 222 -13.00 3.69 3.01
N GLY A 223 -13.13 3.11 4.20
CA GLY A 223 -13.45 3.85 5.42
C GLY A 223 -12.38 4.91 5.76
N LYS A 224 -11.10 4.57 5.66
CA LYS A 224 -9.99 5.53 5.88
C LYS A 224 -9.95 6.66 4.85
N ALA A 225 -10.31 6.37 3.62
CA ALA A 225 -10.40 7.38 2.57
C ALA A 225 -11.49 8.43 2.86
N GLN A 226 -12.53 8.04 3.58
CA GLN A 226 -13.65 8.93 3.94
C GLN A 226 -13.46 9.61 5.31
N ILE A 227 -12.83 8.90 6.25
CA ILE A 227 -12.70 9.31 7.65
C ILE A 227 -11.24 9.17 8.09
N SER A 228 -10.53 10.29 8.18
CA SER A 228 -9.11 10.33 8.54
C SER A 228 -8.79 9.86 9.97
N SER A 229 -9.78 9.82 10.86
CA SER A 229 -9.61 9.45 12.26
C SER A 229 -9.59 7.94 12.54
N ILE A 230 -9.70 7.09 11.52
CA ILE A 230 -9.63 5.63 11.71
C ILE A 230 -8.22 5.24 12.16
N VAL A 231 -8.12 4.60 13.32
CA VAL A 231 -6.85 4.14 13.90
C VAL A 231 -6.15 3.16 12.97
N HIS A 232 -4.84 3.38 12.80
CA HIS A 232 -3.99 2.50 12.02
C HIS A 232 -3.74 1.16 12.72
N THR A 233 -3.75 0.08 11.96
CA THR A 233 -3.42 -1.26 12.44
C THR A 233 -2.14 -1.76 11.79
N ILE A 234 -1.61 -2.87 12.31
CA ILE A 234 -0.44 -3.50 11.70
C ILE A 234 -0.77 -4.10 10.32
N GLU A 235 -2.03 -4.49 10.11
CA GLU A 235 -2.55 -4.92 8.81
C GLU A 235 -2.51 -3.76 7.82
N ASP A 236 -3.00 -2.59 8.22
CA ASP A 236 -2.94 -1.39 7.36
C ASP A 236 -1.50 -1.08 6.92
N ALA A 237 -0.53 -1.16 7.84
CA ALA A 237 0.89 -0.95 7.51
C ALA A 237 1.40 -1.89 6.40
N HIS A 238 0.85 -3.11 6.34
CA HIS A 238 1.29 -4.13 5.39
C HIS A 238 0.46 -4.19 4.10
N PHE A 239 -0.78 -3.68 4.15
CA PHE A 239 -1.75 -3.80 3.05
C PHE A 239 -2.23 -2.47 2.48
N ALA A 240 -2.00 -1.32 3.14
CA ALA A 240 -2.37 -0.03 2.55
C ALA A 240 -1.68 0.18 1.19
N PRO A 241 -2.31 0.87 0.23
CA PRO A 241 -1.70 1.19 -1.04
C PRO A 241 -0.32 1.84 -0.86
N GLN A 242 0.62 1.53 -1.75
CA GLN A 242 1.95 2.12 -1.70
C GLN A 242 1.88 3.64 -1.87
N THR A 243 0.91 4.10 -2.66
CA THR A 243 0.62 5.52 -2.89
C THR A 243 0.17 6.29 -1.63
N TRP A 244 -0.12 5.60 -0.52
CA TRP A 244 -0.48 6.23 0.75
C TRP A 244 0.72 6.55 1.65
N HIS A 245 1.88 6.06 1.30
CA HIS A 245 3.12 6.25 2.05
C HIS A 245 3.96 7.39 1.49
N CYS A 246 4.96 7.80 2.26
CA CYS A 246 6.06 8.63 1.77
C CYS A 246 5.65 10.03 1.27
N GLU A 247 4.50 10.55 1.75
CA GLU A 247 4.00 11.87 1.32
C GLU A 247 3.99 11.99 -0.22
N LEU A 248 3.60 10.87 -0.92
CA LEU A 248 3.74 10.77 -2.37
C LEU A 248 2.91 11.79 -3.13
N ARG A 249 1.84 12.31 -2.55
CA ARG A 249 1.10 13.43 -3.17
C ARG A 249 2.03 14.61 -3.49
N GLU A 250 2.98 14.91 -2.59
CA GLU A 250 3.87 16.06 -2.71
C GLU A 250 5.24 15.71 -3.31
N ASN A 251 5.67 14.46 -3.12
CA ASN A 251 7.05 14.07 -3.38
C ASN A 251 7.22 13.09 -4.56
N PHE A 252 6.15 12.68 -5.25
CA PHE A 252 6.21 11.63 -6.27
C PHE A 252 7.34 11.85 -7.30
N ARG A 253 7.46 13.05 -7.85
CA ARG A 253 8.49 13.41 -8.84
C ARG A 253 9.92 13.53 -8.27
N LYS A 254 10.05 13.59 -6.94
CA LYS A 254 11.37 13.66 -6.29
C LYS A 254 12.02 12.30 -6.16
N PHE A 255 11.21 11.23 -6.25
CA PHE A 255 11.70 9.87 -6.09
C PHE A 255 12.18 9.25 -7.41
N THR A 256 13.34 8.63 -7.34
CA THR A 256 13.73 7.59 -8.30
C THR A 256 13.08 6.29 -7.87
N ILE A 257 12.21 5.76 -8.73
CA ILE A 257 11.44 4.56 -8.44
C ILE A 257 12.24 3.33 -8.88
N VAL A 258 12.56 2.46 -7.93
CA VAL A 258 13.24 1.18 -8.16
C VAL A 258 12.24 0.05 -7.95
N LYS A 259 12.05 -0.80 -8.97
CA LYS A 259 11.09 -1.91 -8.91
C LYS A 259 11.75 -3.14 -8.29
N TYR A 260 11.20 -3.60 -7.15
CA TYR A 260 11.62 -4.84 -6.52
C TYR A 260 10.89 -6.03 -7.11
N ASN A 261 11.66 -6.97 -7.63
CA ASN A 261 11.19 -8.29 -8.02
C ASN A 261 11.87 -9.36 -7.14
N GLU A 262 11.07 -10.17 -6.47
CA GLU A 262 11.57 -11.22 -5.56
C GLU A 262 12.30 -12.34 -6.30
N THR A 263 11.95 -12.59 -7.55
CA THR A 263 12.59 -13.62 -8.39
C THR A 263 13.90 -13.11 -9.01
N ASP A 264 14.07 -11.81 -9.15
CA ASP A 264 15.28 -11.19 -9.70
C ASP A 264 15.75 -10.00 -8.84
N THR A 265 16.18 -10.30 -7.61
CA THR A 265 16.79 -9.32 -6.71
C THR A 265 18.10 -8.77 -7.28
N GLY A 266 18.80 -9.54 -8.12
CA GLY A 266 20.05 -9.14 -8.74
C GLY A 266 19.90 -7.96 -9.69
N ALA A 267 18.87 -7.96 -10.54
CA ALA A 267 18.58 -6.85 -11.45
C ALA A 267 18.27 -5.56 -10.68
N MET A 268 17.44 -5.65 -9.64
CA MET A 268 17.15 -4.50 -8.77
C MET A 268 18.43 -3.96 -8.09
N LEU A 269 19.32 -4.83 -7.62
CA LEU A 269 20.60 -4.39 -7.03
C LEU A 269 21.50 -3.73 -8.08
N ASN A 270 21.53 -4.19 -9.33
CA ASN A 270 22.28 -3.54 -10.39
C ASN A 270 21.83 -2.08 -10.61
N GLU A 271 20.51 -1.86 -10.66
CA GLU A 271 19.92 -0.53 -10.79
C GLU A 271 20.27 0.33 -9.56
N LEU A 272 20.05 -0.18 -8.35
CA LEU A 272 20.35 0.52 -7.11
C LEU A 272 21.82 0.90 -7.00
N GLU A 273 22.74 -0.02 -7.29
CA GLU A 273 24.18 0.23 -7.24
C GLU A 273 24.62 1.29 -8.27
N GLY A 274 24.01 1.29 -9.46
CA GLY A 274 24.24 2.33 -10.46
C GLY A 274 23.94 3.73 -9.89
N HIS A 275 22.80 3.86 -9.26
CA HIS A 275 22.40 5.11 -8.61
C HIS A 275 23.32 5.48 -7.44
N LEU A 276 23.65 4.54 -6.57
CA LEU A 276 24.50 4.77 -5.40
C LEU A 276 25.94 5.14 -5.80
N ARG A 277 26.46 4.53 -6.87
CA ARG A 277 27.77 4.89 -7.44
C ARG A 277 27.81 6.35 -7.89
N ASN A 278 26.76 6.83 -8.53
CA ASN A 278 26.63 8.23 -8.96
C ASN A 278 26.57 9.20 -7.76
N ARG A 279 26.38 8.70 -6.55
CA ARG A 279 26.44 9.47 -5.29
C ARG A 279 27.81 9.40 -4.60
N GLY A 280 28.82 8.83 -5.26
CA GLY A 280 30.19 8.73 -4.74
C GLY A 280 30.41 7.62 -3.72
N ILE A 281 29.52 6.61 -3.68
CA ILE A 281 29.71 5.45 -2.83
C ILE A 281 30.74 4.53 -3.46
N GLY A 282 31.80 4.20 -2.71
CA GLY A 282 32.92 3.41 -3.18
C GLY A 282 32.55 1.98 -3.57
N GLN A 283 33.29 1.41 -4.51
CA GLN A 283 33.01 0.08 -5.07
C GLN A 283 33.13 -1.05 -4.03
N ASP A 284 33.98 -0.89 -3.04
CA ASP A 284 34.13 -1.81 -1.90
C ASP A 284 32.87 -1.88 -1.04
N ILE A 285 32.24 -0.72 -0.76
CA ILE A 285 30.98 -0.62 -0.04
C ILE A 285 29.85 -1.26 -0.86
N LEU A 286 29.78 -0.99 -2.17
CA LEU A 286 28.74 -1.56 -3.04
C LEU A 286 28.86 -3.09 -3.15
N LYS A 287 30.09 -3.62 -3.28
CA LYS A 287 30.34 -5.07 -3.29
C LYS A 287 29.95 -5.72 -1.95
N ASP A 288 30.22 -5.05 -0.85
CA ASP A 288 29.84 -5.57 0.49
C ASP A 288 28.31 -5.60 0.64
N ILE A 289 27.61 -4.51 0.30
CA ILE A 289 26.13 -4.48 0.29
C ILE A 289 25.58 -5.64 -0.56
N ARG A 290 26.04 -5.81 -1.79
CA ARG A 290 25.59 -6.87 -2.69
C ARG A 290 25.81 -8.24 -2.09
N SER A 291 27.01 -8.50 -1.59
CA SER A 291 27.37 -9.81 -1.02
C SER A 291 26.46 -10.16 0.15
N GLN A 292 26.16 -9.21 1.02
CA GLN A 292 25.30 -9.42 2.18
C GLN A 292 23.83 -9.60 1.78
N VAL A 293 23.31 -8.81 0.84
CA VAL A 293 21.92 -8.90 0.39
C VAL A 293 21.65 -10.21 -0.36
N LEU A 294 22.59 -10.69 -1.16
CA LEU A 294 22.43 -11.92 -1.95
C LEU A 294 22.77 -13.20 -1.19
N ARG A 295 23.48 -13.11 -0.05
CA ARG A 295 23.92 -14.29 0.72
C ARG A 295 22.76 -15.16 1.20
N ARG A 296 21.67 -14.55 1.66
CA ARG A 296 20.45 -15.25 2.09
C ARG A 296 19.26 -14.31 2.12
N ARG A 297 18.07 -14.88 2.21
CA ARG A 297 16.83 -14.10 2.36
C ARG A 297 16.60 -13.71 3.82
N THR A 298 15.90 -12.60 4.05
CA THR A 298 15.49 -12.18 5.40
C THR A 298 14.52 -13.20 6.02
N PHE A 299 14.47 -13.26 7.33
CA PHE A 299 13.48 -14.06 8.08
C PHE A 299 12.03 -13.76 7.66
N HIS A 300 11.75 -12.53 7.25
CA HIS A 300 10.41 -12.11 6.79
C HIS A 300 10.11 -12.46 5.33
N SER A 301 11.05 -13.05 4.59
CA SER A 301 10.80 -13.50 3.21
C SER A 301 9.73 -14.59 3.19
N THR A 302 8.78 -14.46 2.29
CA THR A 302 7.66 -15.41 2.10
C THR A 302 7.81 -16.25 0.83
N HIS A 303 8.90 -16.07 0.10
CA HIS A 303 9.14 -16.70 -1.22
C HIS A 303 9.02 -18.23 -1.20
N ASN A 304 9.62 -18.88 -0.22
CA ASN A 304 9.65 -20.34 -0.10
C ASN A 304 8.43 -20.91 0.67
N ASN A 305 7.41 -20.12 0.95
CA ASN A 305 6.22 -20.63 1.63
C ASN A 305 5.35 -21.40 0.63
N LYS A 306 5.16 -22.71 0.89
CA LYS A 306 4.38 -23.60 0.01
C LYS A 306 2.93 -23.12 -0.20
N LYS A 307 2.33 -22.47 0.79
CA LYS A 307 0.96 -21.94 0.69
C LYS A 307 0.86 -20.68 -0.18
N ARG A 308 1.98 -19.98 -0.45
CA ARG A 308 1.95 -18.75 -1.24
C ARG A 308 1.39 -18.97 -2.65
N ALA A 309 1.88 -19.98 -3.36
CA ALA A 309 1.41 -20.30 -4.71
C ALA A 309 -0.09 -20.68 -4.72
N MET A 310 -0.55 -21.38 -3.68
CA MET A 310 -1.96 -21.71 -3.50
C MET A 310 -2.82 -20.43 -3.39
N PHE A 311 -2.42 -19.48 -2.54
CA PHE A 311 -3.14 -18.22 -2.38
C PHE A 311 -3.08 -17.35 -3.63
N GLU A 312 -1.94 -17.33 -4.33
CA GLU A 312 -1.80 -16.62 -5.59
C GLU A 312 -2.78 -17.19 -6.63
N ASN A 313 -2.83 -18.51 -6.79
CA ASN A 313 -3.78 -19.16 -7.69
C ASN A 313 -5.23 -18.87 -7.30
N GLN A 314 -5.55 -18.87 -5.99
CA GLN A 314 -6.90 -18.53 -5.52
C GLN A 314 -7.32 -17.11 -5.92
N VAL A 315 -6.41 -16.12 -5.80
CA VAL A 315 -6.71 -14.75 -6.21
C VAL A 315 -6.81 -14.64 -7.73
N ARG A 316 -5.86 -15.23 -8.48
CA ARG A 316 -5.82 -15.13 -9.95
C ARG A 316 -6.99 -15.87 -10.65
N SER A 317 -7.46 -16.98 -10.09
CA SER A 317 -8.57 -17.76 -10.64
C SER A 317 -9.95 -17.21 -10.29
N SER A 318 -10.04 -16.29 -9.34
CA SER A 318 -11.31 -15.67 -8.91
C SER A 318 -11.48 -14.27 -9.53
N PRO A 319 -12.41 -14.09 -10.48
CA PRO A 319 -12.72 -12.75 -11.04
C PRO A 319 -13.11 -11.74 -9.95
N TYR A 320 -13.82 -12.22 -8.92
CA TYR A 320 -14.22 -11.40 -7.76
C TYR A 320 -13.00 -10.88 -6.97
N LEU A 321 -12.09 -11.78 -6.58
CA LEU A 321 -10.90 -11.39 -5.82
C LEU A 321 -9.95 -10.54 -6.64
N MET A 322 -9.79 -10.83 -7.92
CA MET A 322 -8.98 -10.03 -8.82
C MET A 322 -9.56 -8.62 -8.99
N LYS A 323 -10.87 -8.49 -9.16
CA LYS A 323 -11.54 -7.19 -9.20
C LYS A 323 -11.34 -6.42 -7.89
N LEU A 324 -11.44 -7.09 -6.75
CA LEU A 324 -11.23 -6.49 -5.44
C LEU A 324 -9.78 -6.02 -5.25
N LEU A 325 -8.80 -6.82 -5.68
CA LEU A 325 -7.39 -6.46 -5.67
C LEU A 325 -7.14 -5.19 -6.51
N VAL A 326 -7.67 -5.16 -7.72
CA VAL A 326 -7.52 -4.00 -8.60
C VAL A 326 -8.17 -2.77 -8.00
N LYS A 327 -9.37 -2.88 -7.39
CA LYS A 327 -9.99 -1.76 -6.68
C LYS A 327 -9.15 -1.22 -5.53
N MET A 328 -8.47 -2.08 -4.78
CA MET A 328 -7.60 -1.65 -3.68
C MET A 328 -6.33 -0.95 -4.17
N PHE A 329 -5.75 -1.39 -5.28
CA PHE A 329 -4.41 -0.97 -5.69
C PHE A 329 -4.35 -0.38 -7.11
N TYR A 330 -5.47 0.07 -7.63
CA TYR A 330 -5.59 0.61 -9.00
C TYR A 330 -4.51 1.65 -9.31
N TYR A 331 -4.35 2.62 -8.42
CA TYR A 331 -3.38 3.69 -8.59
C TYR A 331 -1.93 3.25 -8.34
N ASP A 332 -1.69 2.22 -7.54
CA ASP A 332 -0.36 1.62 -7.44
C ASP A 332 0.08 0.99 -8.77
N TYR A 333 -0.83 0.30 -9.47
CA TYR A 333 -0.56 -0.23 -10.80
C TYR A 333 -0.18 0.90 -11.77
N LEU A 334 -0.99 1.94 -11.84
CA LEU A 334 -0.80 3.03 -12.80
C LEU A 334 0.44 3.87 -12.52
N LEU A 335 0.56 4.40 -11.31
CA LEU A 335 1.62 5.33 -10.94
C LEU A 335 3.00 4.69 -10.91
N PHE A 336 3.09 3.42 -10.54
CA PHE A 336 4.35 2.70 -10.57
C PHE A 336 4.60 1.93 -11.87
N GLY A 337 3.70 2.05 -12.85
CA GLY A 337 3.86 1.46 -14.18
C GLY A 337 3.91 -0.07 -14.16
N TYR A 338 3.02 -0.68 -13.39
CA TYR A 338 2.72 -2.11 -13.47
C TYR A 338 1.52 -2.34 -14.38
N PRO A 339 1.49 -3.43 -15.16
CA PRO A 339 0.33 -3.75 -15.99
C PRO A 339 -0.89 -4.04 -15.12
N LEU A 340 -2.03 -3.43 -15.46
CA LEU A 340 -3.29 -3.80 -14.81
C LEU A 340 -3.65 -5.25 -15.14
N PRO A 341 -4.03 -6.06 -14.15
CA PRO A 341 -4.54 -7.41 -14.41
C PRO A 341 -5.79 -7.37 -15.29
N GLN A 342 -5.92 -8.36 -16.17
CA GLN A 342 -7.14 -8.54 -16.94
C GLN A 342 -8.28 -8.92 -16.00
N ILE A 343 -9.39 -8.17 -16.07
CA ILE A 343 -10.61 -8.41 -15.30
C ILE A 343 -11.65 -8.94 -16.29
N GLN A 344 -12.00 -10.19 -16.10
CA GLN A 344 -13.08 -10.84 -16.85
C GLN A 344 -14.46 -10.35 -16.40
#